data_0df7318e01512675210f45327dc59958
#
_entry.id   0df7318e01512675210f45327dc59958
#
_cell.length_a   1.000
_cell.length_b   1.000
_cell.length_c   1.000
_cell.angle_alpha   90.00
_cell.angle_beta   90.00
_cell.angle_gamma   90.00
#
_symmetry.space_group_name_H-M   'P 1'
#
loop_
_entity.id
_entity.type
_entity.pdbx_description
1 polymer ?
#
loop_
_entity_poly.entity_id
_entity_poly.type
_entity_poly.pdbx_seq_one_letter_code
_entity_poly.pdbx_strand_id
1 'polypeptide(L)'
;MSDKFRIKKEQVVPLLETKFIKVYDLQYAPGKHYYDATRRDLQDLTAIKNDREVKAMLPDAVSCVVVIKEKNQPEKILFSMEFRYPAGQYLLSVPRGLIDKEDMGKDDAIIKTAVRELQEETGLKVNPNDTVKIIN
;
A
#
# COMPACT_ATOMS: atom_id res chain seq x y z
N MET A 1 -11.69 -16.27 -11.08
CA MET A 1 -12.66 -15.54 -10.21
C MET A 1 -13.85 -15.10 -11.07
N SER A 2 -15.05 -15.20 -10.53
CA SER A 2 -16.27 -14.89 -11.28
C SER A 2 -16.38 -13.36 -11.50
N ASP A 3 -16.68 -12.92 -12.72
CA ASP A 3 -16.99 -11.52 -13.08
C ASP A 3 -18.21 -10.95 -12.31
N LYS A 4 -18.84 -11.76 -11.49
CA LYS A 4 -20.07 -11.46 -10.75
C LYS A 4 -19.93 -10.28 -9.76
N PHE A 5 -18.72 -9.96 -9.32
CA PHE A 5 -18.47 -8.91 -8.34
C PHE A 5 -17.77 -7.68 -8.92
N ARG A 6 -17.57 -7.65 -10.23
CA ARG A 6 -16.92 -6.50 -10.88
C ARG A 6 -17.88 -5.34 -11.03
N ILE A 7 -17.35 -4.17 -10.83
CA ILE A 7 -18.07 -2.90 -10.98
C ILE A 7 -17.74 -2.33 -12.35
N LYS A 8 -18.73 -1.80 -13.04
CA LYS A 8 -18.54 -1.05 -14.27
C LYS A 8 -18.24 0.41 -13.96
N LYS A 9 -17.55 1.10 -14.85
CA LYS A 9 -17.18 2.50 -14.67
C LYS A 9 -18.39 3.41 -14.42
N GLU A 10 -19.53 3.11 -15.05
CA GLU A 10 -20.79 3.84 -14.91
C GLU A 10 -21.43 3.69 -13.52
N GLN A 11 -20.99 2.71 -12.74
CA GLN A 11 -21.43 2.45 -11.37
C GLN A 11 -20.54 3.14 -10.32
N VAL A 12 -19.56 3.93 -10.75
CA VAL A 12 -18.64 4.66 -9.87
C VAL A 12 -18.98 6.13 -9.89
N VAL A 13 -19.34 6.67 -8.73
CA VAL A 13 -19.70 8.09 -8.56
C VAL A 13 -18.61 8.79 -7.75
N PRO A 14 -17.91 9.79 -8.31
CA PRO A 14 -16.98 10.62 -7.56
C PRO A 14 -17.71 11.42 -6.48
N LEU A 15 -17.24 11.38 -5.23
CA LEU A 15 -17.81 12.12 -4.11
C LEU A 15 -16.90 13.25 -3.62
N LEU A 16 -15.59 13.02 -3.60
CA LEU A 16 -14.60 13.98 -3.14
C LEU A 16 -13.33 13.83 -3.95
N GLU A 17 -12.74 14.95 -4.32
CA GLU A 17 -11.41 15.01 -4.92
C GLU A 17 -10.57 16.07 -4.22
N THR A 18 -9.43 15.63 -3.69
CA THR A 18 -8.41 16.50 -3.09
C THR A 18 -7.08 16.30 -3.79
N LYS A 19 -6.07 17.08 -3.41
CA LYS A 19 -4.69 16.87 -3.90
C LYS A 19 -4.13 15.47 -3.55
N PHE A 20 -4.55 14.89 -2.42
CA PHE A 20 -3.94 13.66 -1.88
C PHE A 20 -4.84 12.43 -1.96
N ILE A 21 -6.14 12.62 -1.82
CA ILE A 21 -7.11 11.55 -1.73
C ILE A 21 -8.36 11.87 -2.53
N LYS A 22 -8.94 10.83 -3.12
CA LYS A 22 -10.23 10.84 -3.80
C LYS A 22 -11.16 9.85 -3.13
N VAL A 23 -12.43 10.14 -3.12
CA VAL A 23 -13.46 9.25 -2.57
C VAL A 23 -14.49 8.97 -3.65
N TYR A 24 -14.77 7.70 -3.85
CA TYR A 24 -15.74 7.21 -4.82
C TYR A 24 -16.83 6.38 -4.13
N ASP A 25 -18.05 6.54 -4.57
CA ASP A 25 -19.15 5.63 -4.25
C ASP A 25 -19.22 4.53 -5.32
N LEU A 26 -18.92 3.31 -4.93
CA LEU A 26 -18.96 2.13 -5.76
C LEU A 26 -20.34 1.48 -5.61
N GLN A 27 -21.21 1.69 -6.58
CA GLN A 27 -22.59 1.17 -6.58
C GLN A 27 -22.62 -0.27 -7.14
N TYR A 28 -22.21 -1.24 -6.31
CA TYR A 28 -21.95 -2.62 -6.73
C TYR A 28 -23.22 -3.47 -6.96
N ALA A 29 -24.39 -3.01 -6.47
CA ALA A 29 -25.71 -3.61 -6.72
C ALA A 29 -26.79 -2.55 -6.48
N PRO A 30 -28.04 -2.76 -6.92
CA PRO A 30 -29.15 -1.83 -6.67
C PRO A 30 -29.31 -1.48 -5.19
N GLY A 31 -29.14 -0.19 -4.86
CA GLY A 31 -29.20 0.33 -3.49
C GLY A 31 -28.06 -0.13 -2.57
N LYS A 32 -26.96 -0.67 -3.11
CA LYS A 32 -25.76 -1.10 -2.37
C LYS A 32 -24.56 -0.24 -2.75
N HIS A 33 -23.93 0.31 -1.75
CA HIS A 33 -22.84 1.27 -1.86
C HIS A 33 -21.61 0.80 -1.10
N TYR A 34 -20.41 1.05 -1.66
CA TYR A 34 -19.15 0.91 -0.99
C TYR A 34 -18.33 2.18 -1.22
N TYR A 35 -17.93 2.84 -0.16
CA TYR A 35 -17.13 4.06 -0.26
C TYR A 35 -15.65 3.73 -0.26
N ASP A 36 -14.99 4.01 -1.38
CA ASP A 36 -13.56 3.77 -1.58
C ASP A 36 -12.78 5.09 -1.49
N ALA A 37 -11.84 5.15 -0.56
CA ALA A 37 -10.92 6.28 -0.41
C ALA A 37 -9.55 5.89 -0.95
N THR A 38 -9.09 6.54 -2.01
CA THR A 38 -7.91 6.15 -2.76
C THR A 38 -7.11 7.34 -3.28
N ARG A 39 -5.86 7.12 -3.67
CA ARG A 39 -5.03 8.09 -4.42
C ARG A 39 -5.23 7.97 -5.93
N ARG A 40 -5.89 6.91 -6.41
CA ARG A 40 -6.05 6.58 -7.82
C ARG A 40 -7.10 7.43 -8.48
N ASP A 41 -6.89 7.71 -9.76
CA ASP A 41 -7.90 8.30 -10.63
C ASP A 41 -8.97 7.25 -10.99
N LEU A 42 -10.15 7.72 -11.41
CA LEU A 42 -11.27 6.87 -11.78
C LEU A 42 -10.88 5.75 -12.76
N GLN A 43 -10.08 6.08 -13.78
CA GLN A 43 -9.64 5.10 -14.79
C GLN A 43 -8.69 4.04 -14.22
N ASP A 44 -8.07 4.30 -13.07
CA ASP A 44 -7.08 3.43 -12.44
C ASP A 44 -7.58 2.71 -11.20
N LEU A 45 -8.88 2.85 -10.89
CA LEU A 45 -9.48 2.14 -9.78
C LEU A 45 -9.40 0.63 -9.98
N THR A 46 -8.90 -0.06 -8.97
CA THR A 46 -8.81 -1.52 -8.96
C THR A 46 -10.17 -2.18 -9.14
N ALA A 47 -11.23 -1.57 -8.58
CA ALA A 47 -12.60 -2.08 -8.61
C ALA A 47 -13.18 -2.27 -10.02
N ILE A 48 -12.71 -1.49 -11.01
CA ILE A 48 -13.19 -1.57 -12.40
C ILE A 48 -12.29 -2.39 -13.33
N LYS A 49 -11.14 -2.90 -12.81
CA LYS A 49 -10.15 -3.63 -13.61
C LYS A 49 -10.40 -5.14 -13.57
N ASN A 50 -10.06 -5.83 -14.65
CA ASN A 50 -10.09 -7.30 -14.68
C ASN A 50 -8.85 -7.90 -13.98
N ASP A 51 -8.84 -9.22 -13.76
CA ASP A 51 -7.76 -9.90 -13.02
C ASP A 51 -6.38 -9.72 -13.67
N ARG A 52 -6.32 -9.66 -15.01
CA ARG A 52 -5.07 -9.44 -15.73
C ARG A 52 -4.56 -8.02 -15.51
N GLU A 53 -5.46 -7.05 -15.59
CA GLU A 53 -5.13 -5.65 -15.33
C GLU A 53 -4.70 -5.43 -13.88
N VAL A 54 -5.42 -6.02 -12.90
CA VAL A 54 -5.04 -5.93 -11.48
C VAL A 54 -3.65 -6.52 -11.25
N LYS A 55 -3.33 -7.68 -11.84
CA LYS A 55 -1.99 -8.29 -11.72
C LYS A 55 -0.88 -7.47 -12.37
N ALA A 56 -1.22 -6.65 -13.36
CA ALA A 56 -0.27 -5.77 -14.04
C ALA A 56 -0.15 -4.38 -13.38
N MET A 57 -0.95 -4.09 -12.35
CA MET A 57 -0.88 -2.81 -11.63
C MET A 57 0.42 -2.70 -10.84
N LEU A 58 0.98 -1.51 -10.85
CA LEU A 58 2.11 -1.18 -10.00
C LEU A 58 1.64 -1.00 -8.55
N PRO A 59 2.44 -1.43 -7.55
CA PRO A 59 2.12 -1.22 -6.15
C PRO A 59 2.14 0.29 -5.81
N ASP A 60 1.26 0.70 -4.90
CA ASP A 60 1.21 2.09 -4.42
C ASP A 60 2.04 2.30 -3.16
N ALA A 61 2.32 1.22 -2.44
CA ALA A 61 2.99 1.25 -1.14
C ALA A 61 3.79 -0.02 -0.91
N VAL A 62 4.69 0.06 0.05
CA VAL A 62 5.46 -1.08 0.56
C VAL A 62 5.29 -1.20 2.06
N SER A 63 5.35 -2.43 2.56
CA SER A 63 5.46 -2.74 3.99
C SER A 63 6.71 -3.57 4.20
N CYS A 64 7.50 -3.22 5.22
CA CYS A 64 8.80 -3.84 5.48
C CYS A 64 8.70 -4.81 6.66
N VAL A 65 8.87 -6.11 6.42
CA VAL A 65 9.09 -7.08 7.50
C VAL A 65 10.60 -7.14 7.75
N VAL A 66 11.04 -6.51 8.82
CA VAL A 66 12.47 -6.41 9.18
C VAL A 66 12.80 -7.47 10.23
N VAL A 67 13.71 -8.37 9.87
CA VAL A 67 14.23 -9.40 10.77
C VAL A 67 15.62 -9.00 11.22
N ILE A 68 15.78 -8.76 12.52
CA ILE A 68 17.04 -8.43 13.15
C ILE A 68 17.72 -9.71 13.62
N LYS A 69 18.96 -9.93 13.18
CA LYS A 69 19.79 -11.08 13.55
C LYS A 69 21.00 -10.60 14.33
N GLU A 70 21.10 -11.03 15.58
CA GLU A 70 22.24 -10.80 16.45
C GLU A 70 22.92 -12.12 16.78
N LYS A 71 24.25 -12.12 16.87
CA LYS A 71 25.00 -13.33 17.21
C LYS A 71 24.57 -13.88 18.56
N ASN A 72 24.21 -15.19 18.61
CA ASN A 72 23.76 -15.90 19.80
C ASN A 72 22.45 -15.37 20.45
N GLN A 73 21.64 -14.67 19.69
CA GLN A 73 20.31 -14.21 20.08
C GLN A 73 19.24 -14.78 19.15
N PRO A 74 18.02 -15.00 19.64
CA PRO A 74 16.90 -15.34 18.76
C PRO A 74 16.62 -14.18 17.78
N GLU A 75 16.17 -14.53 16.58
CA GLU A 75 15.73 -13.53 15.58
C GLU A 75 14.56 -12.73 16.14
N LYS A 76 14.57 -11.42 15.88
CA LYS A 76 13.54 -10.47 16.32
C LYS A 76 12.89 -9.81 15.11
N ILE A 77 11.59 -9.56 15.18
CA ILE A 77 10.89 -8.74 14.18
C ILE A 77 10.77 -7.33 14.73
N LEU A 78 11.12 -6.35 13.90
CA LEU A 78 10.97 -4.95 14.23
C LEU A 78 9.53 -4.49 14.01
N PHE A 79 8.97 -3.84 15.03
CA PHE A 79 7.71 -3.11 14.95
C PHE A 79 7.95 -1.65 15.33
N SER A 80 7.25 -0.75 14.66
CA SER A 80 7.09 0.65 15.06
C SER A 80 5.79 0.84 15.82
N MET A 81 5.73 1.81 16.72
CA MET A 81 4.50 2.20 17.41
C MET A 81 4.04 3.53 16.84
N GLU A 82 2.90 3.52 16.17
CA GLU A 82 2.37 4.66 15.45
C GLU A 82 1.00 5.06 15.99
N PHE A 83 0.77 6.38 16.21
CA PHE A 83 -0.55 6.87 16.57
C PHE A 83 -1.47 6.86 15.36
N ARG A 84 -2.55 6.08 15.43
CA ARG A 84 -3.55 5.97 14.38
C ARG A 84 -4.73 6.87 14.68
N TYR A 85 -4.81 8.02 14.01
CA TYR A 85 -5.89 8.99 14.19
C TYR A 85 -7.30 8.38 14.09
N PRO A 86 -7.61 7.51 13.09
CA PRO A 86 -8.92 6.87 13.03
C PRO A 86 -9.24 5.93 14.20
N ALA A 87 -8.20 5.38 14.83
CA ALA A 87 -8.35 4.49 16.00
C ALA A 87 -8.22 5.23 17.34
N GLY A 88 -7.76 6.49 17.33
CA GLY A 88 -7.53 7.29 18.53
C GLY A 88 -6.49 6.73 19.50
N GLN A 89 -5.59 5.87 19.03
CA GLN A 89 -4.61 5.19 19.88
C GLN A 89 -3.34 4.80 19.13
N TYR A 90 -2.29 4.43 19.90
CA TYR A 90 -1.08 3.86 19.35
C TYR A 90 -1.29 2.39 18.98
N LEU A 91 -0.86 2.01 17.78
CA LEU A 91 -0.89 0.63 17.31
C LEU A 91 0.51 0.20 16.85
N LEU A 92 0.81 -1.08 17.05
CA LEU A 92 2.00 -1.69 16.47
C LEU A 92 1.83 -1.83 14.96
N SER A 93 2.84 -1.45 14.22
CA SER A 93 2.91 -1.53 12.76
C SER A 93 4.30 -1.97 12.32
N VAL A 94 4.42 -2.49 11.13
CA VAL A 94 5.72 -2.62 10.46
C VAL A 94 6.01 -1.33 9.72
N PRO A 95 7.30 -0.96 9.53
CA PRO A 95 7.68 0.19 8.71
C PRO A 95 7.05 0.10 7.32
N ARG A 96 6.45 1.20 6.84
CA ARG A 96 5.74 1.22 5.56
C ARG A 96 5.59 2.61 5.02
N GLY A 97 5.54 2.72 3.72
CA GLY A 97 5.29 3.99 3.08
C GLY A 97 4.82 3.89 1.65
N LEU A 98 4.48 5.03 1.12
CA LEU A 98 3.99 5.17 -0.24
C LEU A 98 5.17 5.27 -1.21
N ILE A 99 5.04 4.62 -2.36
CA ILE A 99 5.97 4.81 -3.46
C ILE A 99 5.74 6.21 -4.03
N ASP A 100 6.82 6.98 -4.16
CA ASP A 100 6.76 8.31 -4.76
C ASP A 100 6.33 8.21 -6.22
N LYS A 101 5.50 9.15 -6.67
CA LYS A 101 5.00 9.16 -8.07
C LYS A 101 6.13 9.15 -9.10
N GLU A 102 7.25 9.77 -8.78
CA GLU A 102 8.45 9.86 -9.62
C GLU A 102 9.20 8.53 -9.75
N ASP A 103 9.05 7.65 -8.77
CA ASP A 103 9.68 6.34 -8.73
C ASP A 103 8.75 5.21 -9.22
N MET A 104 7.47 5.48 -9.39
CA MET A 104 6.51 4.49 -9.90
C MET A 104 6.95 3.95 -11.26
N GLY A 105 7.01 2.64 -11.38
CA GLY A 105 7.41 1.93 -12.61
C GLY A 105 8.91 1.76 -12.81
N LYS A 106 9.75 2.22 -11.90
CA LYS A 106 11.18 1.89 -11.89
C LYS A 106 11.39 0.51 -11.24
N ASP A 107 12.33 -0.25 -11.75
CA ASP A 107 12.61 -1.63 -11.29
C ASP A 107 12.98 -1.71 -9.80
N ASP A 108 13.61 -0.67 -9.27
CA ASP A 108 14.08 -0.57 -7.89
C ASP A 108 13.13 0.19 -6.95
N ALA A 109 12.00 0.70 -7.44
CA ALA A 109 11.11 1.58 -6.69
C ALA A 109 10.65 0.96 -5.35
N ILE A 110 10.33 -0.33 -5.34
CA ILE A 110 9.88 -1.05 -4.13
C ILE A 110 11.00 -1.08 -3.09
N ILE A 111 12.19 -1.52 -3.48
CA ILE A 111 13.35 -1.65 -2.57
C ILE A 111 13.79 -0.27 -2.08
N LYS A 112 13.89 0.69 -2.98
CA LYS A 112 14.27 2.07 -2.65
C LYS A 112 13.30 2.70 -1.63
N THR A 113 12.00 2.55 -1.85
CA THR A 113 10.99 3.02 -0.90
C THR A 113 11.09 2.29 0.43
N ALA A 114 11.24 0.96 0.43
CA ALA A 114 11.38 0.17 1.65
C ALA A 114 12.59 0.61 2.50
N VAL A 115 13.73 0.84 1.86
CA VAL A 115 14.97 1.30 2.54
C VAL A 115 14.81 2.71 3.09
N ARG A 116 14.20 3.61 2.33
CA ARG A 116 13.92 4.98 2.75
C ARG A 116 12.98 5.01 3.97
N GLU A 117 11.84 4.35 3.89
CA GLU A 117 10.85 4.29 4.97
C GLU A 117 11.42 3.65 6.24
N LEU A 118 12.19 2.56 6.11
CA LEU A 118 12.88 1.95 7.25
C LEU A 118 13.77 2.97 7.95
N GLN A 119 14.57 3.72 7.20
CA GLN A 119 15.47 4.71 7.78
C GLN A 119 14.71 5.89 8.40
N GLU A 120 13.68 6.40 7.74
CA GLU A 120 12.86 7.54 8.20
C GLU A 120 12.09 7.21 9.48
N GLU A 121 11.46 6.03 9.55
CA GLU A 121 10.63 5.64 10.68
C GLU A 121 11.41 5.07 11.87
N THR A 122 12.58 4.48 11.65
CA THR A 122 13.30 3.74 12.69
C THR A 122 14.75 4.21 12.93
N GLY A 123 15.32 4.97 12.01
CA GLY A 123 16.74 5.34 12.02
C GLY A 123 17.69 4.21 11.59
N LEU A 124 17.18 3.00 11.34
CA LEU A 124 18.01 1.87 10.90
C LEU A 124 18.41 2.03 9.44
N LYS A 125 19.60 1.54 9.11
CA LYS A 125 20.11 1.52 7.74
C LYS A 125 20.35 0.08 7.29
N VAL A 126 20.01 -0.18 6.03
CA VAL A 126 20.38 -1.43 5.38
C VAL A 126 21.87 -1.40 5.04
N ASN A 127 22.61 -2.42 5.47
CA ASN A 127 24.02 -2.56 5.15
C ASN A 127 24.22 -3.35 3.84
N PRO A 128 25.39 -3.24 3.19
CA PRO A 128 25.67 -3.96 1.95
C PRO A 128 25.54 -5.50 2.04
N ASN A 129 25.70 -6.05 3.25
CA ASN A 129 25.60 -7.49 3.51
C ASN A 129 24.20 -7.96 3.91
N ASP A 130 23.26 -7.04 4.08
CA ASP A 130 21.88 -7.38 4.42
C ASP A 130 21.15 -7.93 3.17
N THR A 131 20.23 -8.84 3.42
CA THR A 131 19.42 -9.41 2.35
C THR A 131 18.06 -8.72 2.30
N VAL A 132 17.76 -8.09 1.16
CA VAL A 132 16.45 -7.51 0.87
C VAL A 132 15.73 -8.38 -0.15
N LYS A 133 14.51 -8.81 0.16
CA LYS A 133 13.68 -9.64 -0.72
C LYS A 133 12.29 -9.04 -0.86
N ILE A 134 11.77 -9.03 -2.09
CA ILE A 134 10.37 -8.73 -2.36
C ILE A 134 9.58 -10.01 -2.16
N ILE A 135 8.50 -9.94 -1.37
CA ILE A 135 7.52 -11.01 -1.14
C ILE A 135 6.20 -10.52 -1.75
N ASN A 136 5.71 -11.24 -2.75
CA ASN A 136 4.45 -10.96 -3.45
C ASN A 136 3.38 -11.96 -3.04
#